data_d67a1f9ffa997bd916195bf8dc032d68
#
_entry.id   d67a1f9ffa997bd916195bf8dc032d68
#
_cell.length_a   1.000
_cell.length_b   1.000
_cell.length_c   1.000
_cell.angle_alpha   90.00
_cell.angle_beta   90.00
_cell.angle_gamma   90.00
#
_symmetry.space_group_name_H-M   'P 1'
#
loop_
_entity.id
_entity.type
_entity.pdbx_description
1 polymer ?
#
loop_
_entity_poly.entity_id
_entity_poly.type
_entity_poly.pdbx_seq_one_letter_code
_entity_poly.pdbx_strand_id
1 'polypeptide(L)'
;MLAAEDMDTFECIRTKIEVREFSTKNVPSELRLKVLEAARLTGTGLNTQHWRFILVDDKQHLEKLAEDSTSGKWVAGANFSVIVLTNPKYNFHLIDAGRVLQNMQLVAWNDGVGSALFTGIMEEKFRSDFGIPKELSPTIVIGFGYPTKKLSGKKKNRLPLDKLVYYEKYGKSKIV
;
A
#
# COMPACT_ATOMS: atom_id res chain seq x y z
N MET A 1 -20.08 -15.56 13.49
CA MET A 1 -19.21 -14.56 12.83
C MET A 1 -19.96 -14.12 11.60
N LEU A 2 -20.54 -12.91 11.61
CA LEU A 2 -21.15 -12.35 10.40
C LEU A 2 -20.04 -12.22 9.36
N ALA A 3 -20.25 -12.79 8.16
CA ALA A 3 -19.42 -12.51 7.00
C ALA A 3 -19.39 -10.98 6.85
N ALA A 4 -18.20 -10.39 6.72
CA ALA A 4 -18.11 -8.99 6.35
C ALA A 4 -18.86 -8.86 5.01
N GLU A 5 -19.92 -8.07 4.99
CA GLU A 5 -20.55 -7.70 3.72
C GLU A 5 -19.45 -7.05 2.87
N ASP A 6 -19.29 -7.51 1.63
CA ASP A 6 -18.34 -6.91 0.70
C ASP A 6 -18.69 -5.43 0.53
N MET A 7 -17.74 -4.55 0.91
CA MET A 7 -17.90 -3.12 0.69
C MET A 7 -17.80 -2.82 -0.80
N ASP A 8 -18.65 -1.92 -1.29
CA ASP A 8 -18.42 -1.40 -2.64
C ASP A 8 -17.11 -0.59 -2.71
N THR A 9 -16.59 -0.41 -3.91
CA THR A 9 -15.31 0.26 -4.12
C THR A 9 -15.26 1.68 -3.55
N PHE A 10 -16.36 2.43 -3.66
CA PHE A 10 -16.41 3.80 -3.15
C PHE A 10 -16.40 3.82 -1.62
N GLU A 11 -17.09 2.88 -0.98
CA GLU A 11 -17.10 2.74 0.47
C GLU A 11 -15.71 2.37 1.00
N CYS A 12 -14.98 1.47 0.33
CA CYS A 12 -13.59 1.17 0.66
C CYS A 12 -12.73 2.44 0.59
N ILE A 13 -12.84 3.22 -0.49
CA ILE A 13 -12.12 4.49 -0.64
C ILE A 13 -12.50 5.47 0.46
N ARG A 14 -13.80 5.58 0.78
CA ARG A 14 -14.35 6.52 1.77
C ARG A 14 -13.86 6.20 3.19
N THR A 15 -13.75 4.94 3.53
CA THR A 15 -13.48 4.46 4.90
C THR A 15 -12.03 4.10 5.16
N LYS A 16 -11.24 3.66 4.15
CA LYS A 16 -9.85 3.24 4.32
C LYS A 16 -9.01 4.36 4.93
N ILE A 17 -8.28 4.02 5.99
CA ILE A 17 -7.29 4.92 6.63
C ILE A 17 -5.94 4.20 6.76
N GLU A 18 -4.89 4.96 7.04
CA GLU A 18 -3.57 4.40 7.36
C GLU A 18 -3.57 3.79 8.75
N VAL A 19 -3.09 2.54 8.86
CA VAL A 19 -2.98 1.76 10.11
C VAL A 19 -1.53 1.37 10.31
N ARG A 20 -0.96 1.73 11.46
CA ARG A 20 0.43 1.43 11.84
C ARG A 20 0.56 0.63 13.13
N GLU A 21 -0.57 0.37 13.81
CA GLU A 21 -0.64 -0.46 15.01
C GLU A 21 -1.47 -1.69 14.71
N PHE A 22 -0.83 -2.84 14.72
CA PHE A 22 -1.43 -4.12 14.34
C PHE A 22 -1.57 -5.05 15.54
N SER A 23 -2.61 -5.85 15.52
CA SER A 23 -2.81 -6.93 16.49
C SER A 23 -1.96 -8.15 16.13
N THR A 24 -1.80 -9.06 17.07
CA THR A 24 -1.09 -10.33 16.87
C THR A 24 -1.90 -11.36 16.05
N LYS A 25 -3.14 -11.03 15.66
CA LYS A 25 -3.99 -11.92 14.86
C LYS A 25 -3.35 -12.12 13.47
N ASN A 26 -3.14 -13.37 13.11
CA ASN A 26 -2.54 -13.72 11.82
C ASN A 26 -3.50 -13.41 10.65
N VAL A 27 -2.97 -12.83 9.57
CA VAL A 27 -3.69 -12.67 8.30
C VAL A 27 -3.54 -13.98 7.51
N PRO A 28 -4.64 -14.65 7.12
CA PRO A 28 -4.59 -15.91 6.39
C PRO A 28 -3.80 -15.82 5.07
N SER A 29 -3.17 -16.93 4.68
CA SER A 29 -2.39 -16.99 3.42
C SER A 29 -3.22 -16.65 2.19
N GLU A 30 -4.48 -17.10 2.16
CA GLU A 30 -5.41 -16.82 1.06
C GLU A 30 -5.64 -15.32 0.88
N LEU A 31 -5.73 -14.57 1.99
CA LEU A 31 -5.90 -13.13 1.95
C LEU A 31 -4.62 -12.41 1.53
N ARG A 32 -3.45 -12.88 1.97
CA ARG A 32 -2.16 -12.36 1.48
C ARG A 32 -2.02 -12.57 -0.03
N LEU A 33 -2.40 -13.75 -0.54
CA LEU A 33 -2.41 -14.04 -1.97
C LEU A 33 -3.42 -13.16 -2.72
N LYS A 34 -4.62 -12.91 -2.17
CA LYS A 34 -5.62 -12.00 -2.74
C LYS A 34 -5.07 -10.57 -2.89
N VAL A 35 -4.32 -10.09 -1.89
CA VAL A 35 -3.65 -8.78 -1.93
C VAL A 35 -2.58 -8.74 -3.03
N LEU A 36 -1.76 -9.79 -3.17
CA LEU A 36 -0.76 -9.88 -4.24
C LEU A 36 -1.40 -10.02 -5.63
N GLU A 37 -2.53 -10.71 -5.73
CA GLU A 37 -3.28 -10.82 -6.98
C GLU A 37 -3.86 -9.47 -7.41
N ALA A 38 -4.34 -8.64 -6.48
CA ALA A 38 -4.73 -7.27 -6.77
C ALA A 38 -3.56 -6.43 -7.33
N ALA A 39 -2.35 -6.66 -6.81
CA ALA A 39 -1.14 -6.06 -7.37
C ALA A 39 -0.88 -6.53 -8.81
N ARG A 40 -0.93 -7.84 -9.05
CA ARG A 40 -0.70 -8.46 -10.37
C ARG A 40 -1.69 -7.97 -11.44
N LEU A 41 -2.96 -7.82 -11.05
CA LEU A 41 -4.04 -7.38 -11.95
C LEU A 41 -4.02 -5.88 -12.25
N THR A 42 -3.21 -5.10 -11.54
CA THR A 42 -3.08 -3.66 -11.78
C THR A 42 -2.44 -3.41 -13.15
N GLY A 43 -3.00 -2.49 -13.93
CA GLY A 43 -2.43 -2.12 -15.22
C GLY A 43 -1.15 -1.30 -15.08
N THR A 44 -0.18 -1.51 -15.99
CA THR A 44 1.06 -0.72 -16.11
C THR A 44 1.06 0.11 -17.40
N GLY A 45 1.86 1.17 -17.41
CA GLY A 45 2.11 1.92 -18.64
C GLY A 45 2.60 0.97 -19.75
N LEU A 46 1.98 1.05 -20.94
CA LEU A 46 2.28 0.20 -22.09
C LEU A 46 2.26 -1.32 -21.82
N ASN A 47 1.58 -1.74 -20.74
CA ASN A 47 1.54 -3.12 -20.27
C ASN A 47 2.94 -3.74 -20.04
N THR A 48 3.90 -2.94 -19.58
CA THR A 48 5.30 -3.35 -19.40
C THR A 48 5.51 -4.36 -18.28
N GLN A 49 4.61 -4.40 -17.29
CA GLN A 49 4.65 -5.30 -16.13
C GLN A 49 6.05 -5.34 -15.48
N HIS A 50 6.67 -4.16 -15.37
CA HIS A 50 8.08 -3.95 -14.99
C HIS A 50 8.36 -4.09 -13.49
N TRP A 51 7.32 -4.28 -12.67
CA TRP A 51 7.44 -4.41 -11.22
C TRP A 51 7.75 -5.85 -10.77
N ARG A 52 8.31 -5.95 -9.56
CA ARG A 52 8.43 -7.19 -8.79
C ARG A 52 7.99 -6.92 -7.37
N PHE A 53 7.55 -7.94 -6.69
CA PHE A 53 7.08 -7.86 -5.31
C PHE A 53 7.86 -8.83 -4.45
N ILE A 54 8.31 -8.37 -3.26
CA ILE A 54 8.85 -9.25 -2.24
C ILE A 54 7.85 -9.28 -1.11
N LEU A 55 7.28 -10.46 -0.84
CA LEU A 55 6.45 -10.71 0.34
C LEU A 55 7.37 -11.00 1.52
N VAL A 56 7.18 -10.27 2.61
CA VAL A 56 7.93 -10.42 3.86
C VAL A 56 6.94 -10.71 4.98
N ASP A 57 7.02 -11.89 5.60
CA ASP A 57 6.16 -12.32 6.71
C ASP A 57 6.95 -12.96 7.87
N ASP A 58 8.24 -13.13 7.69
CA ASP A 58 9.16 -13.51 8.76
C ASP A 58 9.44 -12.32 9.68
N LYS A 59 9.39 -12.56 10.99
CA LYS A 59 9.54 -11.52 12.01
C LYS A 59 10.91 -10.82 11.94
N GLN A 60 11.98 -11.57 11.74
CA GLN A 60 13.34 -11.00 11.68
C GLN A 60 13.48 -10.09 10.44
N HIS A 61 12.90 -10.49 9.31
CA HIS A 61 12.90 -9.67 8.10
C HIS A 61 11.99 -8.43 8.24
N LEU A 62 10.87 -8.50 8.96
CA LEU A 62 10.05 -7.31 9.27
C LEU A 62 10.79 -6.32 10.18
N GLU A 63 11.55 -6.82 11.17
CA GLU A 63 12.44 -6.01 12.00
C GLU A 63 13.53 -5.36 11.13
N LYS A 64 14.11 -6.10 10.20
CA LYS A 64 15.10 -5.61 9.24
C LYS A 64 14.54 -4.49 8.36
N LEU A 65 13.32 -4.65 7.82
CA LEU A 65 12.61 -3.59 7.08
C LEU A 65 12.49 -2.31 7.92
N ALA A 66 12.19 -2.44 9.21
CA ALA A 66 12.10 -1.31 10.11
C ALA A 66 13.47 -0.65 10.34
N GLU A 67 14.54 -1.43 10.55
CA GLU A 67 15.90 -0.95 10.74
C GLU A 67 16.42 -0.18 9.51
N ASP A 68 16.11 -0.65 8.32
CA ASP A 68 16.57 -0.10 7.03
C ASP A 68 15.67 1.04 6.52
N SER A 69 14.75 1.53 7.35
CA SER A 69 13.88 2.64 7.02
C SER A 69 14.14 3.89 7.87
N THR A 70 13.90 5.06 7.30
CA THR A 70 13.91 6.35 8.00
C THR A 70 12.54 6.72 8.58
N SER A 71 11.46 6.14 8.07
CA SER A 71 10.07 6.49 8.44
C SER A 71 9.14 5.29 8.68
N GLY A 72 9.65 4.07 8.52
CA GLY A 72 8.87 2.82 8.55
C GLY A 72 9.06 1.96 9.80
N LYS A 73 9.57 2.48 10.93
CA LYS A 73 9.85 1.71 12.16
C LYS A 73 8.66 0.86 12.64
N TRP A 74 7.45 1.29 12.40
CA TRP A 74 6.21 0.60 12.75
C TRP A 74 6.00 -0.73 12.00
N VAL A 75 6.71 -0.96 10.86
CA VAL A 75 6.54 -2.18 10.05
C VAL A 75 6.99 -3.44 10.77
N ALA A 76 7.88 -3.34 11.75
CA ALA A 76 8.25 -4.47 12.62
C ALA A 76 7.05 -5.10 13.35
N GLY A 77 5.97 -4.35 13.56
CA GLY A 77 4.71 -4.83 14.14
C GLY A 77 3.69 -5.34 13.12
N ALA A 78 3.98 -5.28 11.83
CA ALA A 78 3.07 -5.77 10.79
C ALA A 78 2.97 -7.30 10.82
N ASN A 79 1.85 -7.84 10.31
CA ASN A 79 1.69 -9.26 10.13
C ASN A 79 2.42 -9.79 8.88
N PHE A 80 2.43 -8.97 7.85
CA PHE A 80 3.27 -9.15 6.66
C PHE A 80 3.51 -7.80 6.00
N SER A 81 4.48 -7.75 5.10
CA SER A 81 4.80 -6.58 4.30
C SER A 81 5.02 -6.94 2.84
N VAL A 82 4.85 -5.98 1.95
CA VAL A 82 5.19 -6.11 0.54
C VAL A 82 6.14 -4.99 0.15
N ILE A 83 7.32 -5.36 -0.37
CA ILE A 83 8.23 -4.42 -1.02
C ILE A 83 7.85 -4.34 -2.49
N VAL A 84 7.53 -3.17 -2.98
CA VAL A 84 7.26 -2.90 -4.39
C VAL A 84 8.56 -2.45 -5.06
N LEU A 85 9.04 -3.26 -5.98
CA LEU A 85 10.20 -2.97 -6.83
C LEU A 85 9.72 -2.53 -8.20
N THR A 86 10.26 -1.44 -8.72
CA THR A 86 9.95 -0.95 -10.07
C THR A 86 11.20 -0.73 -10.89
N ASN A 87 11.07 -0.70 -12.22
CA ASN A 87 12.20 -0.42 -13.11
C ASN A 87 12.22 1.07 -13.49
N PRO A 88 13.20 1.85 -13.00
CA PRO A 88 13.27 3.30 -13.21
C PRO A 88 13.57 3.72 -14.66
N LYS A 89 13.89 2.79 -15.56
CA LYS A 89 14.00 3.12 -16.99
C LYS A 89 12.69 3.61 -17.61
N TYR A 90 11.55 3.27 -16.97
CA TYR A 90 10.23 3.75 -17.39
C TYR A 90 9.86 5.00 -16.58
N ASN A 91 9.68 6.14 -17.25
CA ASN A 91 9.36 7.41 -16.59
C ASN A 91 8.03 7.42 -15.82
N PHE A 92 7.16 6.46 -16.07
CA PHE A 92 5.89 6.26 -15.38
C PHE A 92 5.95 5.25 -14.21
N HIS A 93 7.11 4.71 -13.86
CA HIS A 93 7.25 3.62 -12.87
C HIS A 93 6.70 4.00 -11.48
N LEU A 94 6.82 5.27 -11.07
CA LEU A 94 6.25 5.76 -9.80
C LEU A 94 4.72 5.87 -9.84
N ILE A 95 4.15 6.23 -10.99
CA ILE A 95 2.70 6.25 -11.19
C ILE A 95 2.15 4.84 -11.05
N ASP A 96 2.78 3.87 -11.69
CA ASP A 96 2.39 2.46 -11.59
C ASP A 96 2.55 1.92 -10.17
N ALA A 97 3.62 2.30 -9.45
CA ALA A 97 3.79 1.95 -8.04
C ALA A 97 2.63 2.49 -7.15
N GLY A 98 2.20 3.72 -7.38
CA GLY A 98 1.04 4.29 -6.67
C GLY A 98 -0.27 3.56 -6.96
N ARG A 99 -0.47 3.13 -8.21
CA ARG A 99 -1.66 2.35 -8.61
C ARG A 99 -1.70 0.98 -7.93
N VAL A 100 -0.60 0.25 -7.95
CA VAL A 100 -0.51 -1.08 -7.33
C VAL A 100 -0.68 -1.01 -5.81
N LEU A 101 -0.03 -0.02 -5.18
CA LEU A 101 -0.20 0.27 -3.76
C LEU A 101 -1.68 0.42 -3.39
N GLN A 102 -2.40 1.31 -4.10
CA GLN A 102 -3.79 1.61 -3.79
C GLN A 102 -4.69 0.39 -3.94
N ASN A 103 -4.50 -0.43 -4.98
CA ASN A 103 -5.29 -1.65 -5.19
C ASN A 103 -5.06 -2.67 -4.07
N MET A 104 -3.80 -2.92 -3.67
CA MET A 104 -3.50 -3.80 -2.54
C MET A 104 -4.16 -3.32 -1.25
N GLN A 105 -4.10 -2.01 -0.96
CA GLN A 105 -4.66 -1.44 0.25
C GLN A 105 -6.20 -1.51 0.29
N LEU A 106 -6.87 -1.31 -0.83
CA LEU A 106 -8.34 -1.39 -0.91
C LEU A 106 -8.83 -2.83 -0.73
N VAL A 107 -8.18 -3.80 -1.39
CA VAL A 107 -8.51 -5.22 -1.22
C VAL A 107 -8.29 -5.67 0.22
N ALA A 108 -7.17 -5.30 0.84
CA ALA A 108 -6.91 -5.63 2.23
C ALA A 108 -7.98 -5.01 3.17
N TRP A 109 -8.34 -3.74 2.93
CA TRP A 109 -9.31 -3.01 3.73
C TRP A 109 -10.71 -3.63 3.65
N ASN A 110 -11.14 -4.07 2.47
CA ASN A 110 -12.41 -4.78 2.28
C ASN A 110 -12.53 -6.02 3.18
N ASP A 111 -11.43 -6.70 3.38
CA ASP A 111 -11.35 -7.90 4.23
C ASP A 111 -10.95 -7.57 5.70
N GLY A 112 -11.05 -6.30 6.10
CA GLY A 112 -10.79 -5.84 7.47
C GLY A 112 -9.31 -5.76 7.86
N VAL A 113 -8.39 -5.90 6.90
CA VAL A 113 -6.95 -5.76 7.12
C VAL A 113 -6.53 -4.32 6.89
N GLY A 114 -5.97 -3.70 7.94
CA GLY A 114 -5.37 -2.37 7.86
C GLY A 114 -4.00 -2.40 7.19
N SER A 115 -3.59 -1.25 6.68
CA SER A 115 -2.27 -1.10 6.06
C SER A 115 -1.74 0.34 6.19
N ALA A 116 -0.43 0.47 6.12
CA ALA A 116 0.25 1.74 5.92
C ALA A 116 1.46 1.54 5.00
N LEU A 117 2.00 2.63 4.47
CA LEU A 117 3.16 2.62 3.61
C LEU A 117 4.29 3.51 4.14
N PHE A 118 5.49 3.26 3.65
CA PHE A 118 6.59 4.20 3.71
C PHE A 118 7.44 4.15 2.44
N THR A 119 8.16 5.25 2.17
CA THR A 119 9.10 5.42 1.06
C THR A 119 10.48 5.83 1.54
N GLY A 120 10.65 6.09 2.84
CA GLY A 120 11.92 6.42 3.46
C GLY A 120 12.80 5.17 3.61
N ILE A 121 13.46 4.77 2.54
CA ILE A 121 14.26 3.55 2.42
C ILE A 121 15.75 3.92 2.39
N MET A 122 16.56 3.25 3.21
CA MET A 122 18.02 3.29 3.12
C MET A 122 18.47 2.33 2.01
N GLU A 123 18.51 2.82 0.79
CA GLU A 123 18.52 2.00 -0.44
C GLU A 123 19.63 0.95 -0.48
N GLU A 124 20.86 1.30 -0.12
CA GLU A 124 22.00 0.37 -0.16
C GLU A 124 21.80 -0.81 0.78
N LYS A 125 21.33 -0.55 2.01
CA LYS A 125 21.00 -1.60 2.98
C LYS A 125 19.87 -2.49 2.49
N PHE A 126 18.79 -1.88 2.01
CA PHE A 126 17.66 -2.62 1.42
C PHE A 126 18.09 -3.55 0.30
N ARG A 127 18.96 -3.06 -0.59
CA ARG A 127 19.48 -3.88 -1.70
C ARG A 127 20.28 -5.07 -1.19
N SER A 128 21.15 -4.85 -0.22
CA SER A 128 21.94 -5.90 0.39
C SER A 128 21.09 -6.95 1.11
N ASP A 129 20.18 -6.48 1.97
CA ASP A 129 19.45 -7.34 2.90
C ASP A 129 18.31 -8.12 2.23
N PHE A 130 17.74 -7.59 1.14
CA PHE A 130 16.67 -8.23 0.38
C PHE A 130 17.07 -8.71 -1.02
N GLY A 131 18.37 -8.70 -1.36
CA GLY A 131 18.87 -9.21 -2.62
C GLY A 131 18.34 -8.47 -3.85
N ILE A 132 18.11 -7.15 -3.75
CA ILE A 132 17.47 -6.36 -4.82
C ILE A 132 18.48 -6.04 -5.93
N PRO A 133 18.24 -6.47 -7.19
CA PRO A 133 19.16 -6.21 -8.30
C PRO A 133 19.19 -4.71 -8.67
N LYS A 134 20.30 -4.27 -9.25
CA LYS A 134 20.58 -2.84 -9.53
C LYS A 134 19.57 -2.18 -10.48
N GLU A 135 19.00 -2.96 -11.40
CA GLU A 135 18.02 -2.49 -12.39
C GLU A 135 16.62 -2.24 -11.82
N LEU A 136 16.34 -2.71 -10.60
CA LEU A 136 15.08 -2.46 -9.91
C LEU A 136 15.30 -1.49 -8.75
N SER A 137 14.35 -0.60 -8.54
CA SER A 137 14.33 0.34 -7.41
C SER A 137 13.31 -0.11 -6.37
N PRO A 138 13.68 -0.22 -5.08
CA PRO A 138 12.71 -0.36 -4.00
C PRO A 138 11.96 0.96 -3.86
N THR A 139 10.71 0.98 -4.27
CA THR A 139 9.94 2.23 -4.43
C THR A 139 9.05 2.51 -3.23
N ILE A 140 8.33 1.49 -2.76
CA ILE A 140 7.37 1.59 -1.66
C ILE A 140 7.43 0.30 -0.84
N VAL A 141 7.28 0.44 0.47
CA VAL A 141 7.04 -0.70 1.37
C VAL A 141 5.69 -0.52 2.03
N ILE A 142 4.88 -1.57 2.01
CA ILE A 142 3.53 -1.57 2.58
C ILE A 142 3.47 -2.64 3.65
N GLY A 143 3.13 -2.27 4.89
CA GLY A 143 2.86 -3.21 5.97
C GLY A 143 1.36 -3.42 6.16
N PHE A 144 0.97 -4.65 6.47
CA PHE A 144 -0.41 -5.11 6.62
C PHE A 144 -0.62 -5.84 7.94
N GLY A 145 -1.83 -5.76 8.48
CA GLY A 145 -2.24 -6.50 9.66
C GLY A 145 -3.62 -6.07 10.14
N TYR A 146 -4.23 -6.86 11.02
CA TYR A 146 -5.48 -6.46 11.64
C TYR A 146 -5.24 -5.32 12.63
N PRO A 147 -6.04 -4.23 12.58
CA PRO A 147 -5.90 -3.12 13.52
C PRO A 147 -6.10 -3.57 14.97
N THR A 148 -5.35 -2.97 15.92
CA THR A 148 -5.53 -3.22 17.36
C THR A 148 -6.86 -2.70 17.89
N LYS A 149 -7.42 -1.67 17.26
CA LYS A 149 -8.68 -1.02 17.67
C LYS A 149 -9.68 -1.03 16.52
N LYS A 150 -10.97 -1.13 16.84
CA LYS A 150 -12.02 -0.97 15.83
C LYS A 150 -11.95 0.44 15.24
N LEU A 151 -11.68 0.52 13.94
CA LEU A 151 -11.47 1.78 13.22
C LEU A 151 -12.78 2.28 12.60
N SER A 152 -13.85 2.40 13.38
CA SER A 152 -15.13 2.93 12.90
C SER A 152 -15.23 4.44 13.12
N GLY A 153 -15.75 5.16 12.12
CA GLY A 153 -16.28 6.51 12.29
C GLY A 153 -15.30 7.68 12.20
N LYS A 154 -14.03 7.50 11.91
CA LYS A 154 -13.13 8.64 11.68
C LYS A 154 -13.44 9.31 10.35
N LYS A 155 -14.05 10.50 10.40
CA LYS A 155 -14.24 11.36 9.23
C LYS A 155 -12.86 11.78 8.70
N LYS A 156 -12.62 11.55 7.41
CA LYS A 156 -11.41 12.05 6.76
C LYS A 156 -11.44 13.57 6.66
N ASN A 157 -10.39 14.23 7.14
CA ASN A 157 -10.21 15.65 6.89
C ASN A 157 -9.70 15.82 5.45
N ARG A 158 -10.55 16.30 4.55
CA ARG A 158 -10.23 16.58 3.15
C ARG A 158 -10.79 17.94 2.79
N LEU A 159 -10.08 18.62 1.89
CA LEU A 159 -10.61 19.85 1.30
C LEU A 159 -11.94 19.54 0.59
N PRO A 160 -12.88 20.47 0.58
CA PRO A 160 -14.12 20.33 -0.18
C PRO A 160 -13.80 20.29 -1.68
N LEU A 161 -14.68 19.65 -2.45
CA LEU A 161 -14.44 19.33 -3.85
C LEU A 161 -14.27 20.59 -4.72
N ASP A 162 -14.97 21.68 -4.40
CA ASP A 162 -14.89 22.98 -5.08
C ASP A 162 -13.52 23.67 -4.96
N LYS A 163 -12.68 23.24 -4.00
CA LYS A 163 -11.29 23.71 -3.87
C LYS A 163 -10.29 22.88 -4.66
N LEU A 164 -10.72 21.77 -5.24
CA LEU A 164 -9.85 20.79 -5.92
C LEU A 164 -10.16 20.66 -7.41
N VAL A 165 -11.38 21.01 -7.83
CA VAL A 165 -11.85 20.79 -9.19
C VAL A 165 -12.07 22.12 -9.91
N TYR A 166 -11.50 22.23 -11.10
CA TYR A 166 -11.69 23.35 -12.02
C TYR A 166 -12.32 22.83 -13.31
N TYR A 167 -13.21 23.62 -13.91
CA TYR A 167 -13.90 23.24 -15.13
C TYR A 167 -13.13 23.70 -16.36
N GLU A 168 -12.70 22.72 -17.18
CA GLU A 168 -11.92 22.89 -18.44
C GLU A 168 -10.57 23.61 -18.30
N LYS A 169 -10.47 24.64 -17.46
CA LYS A 169 -9.23 25.41 -17.26
C LYS A 169 -9.01 25.70 -15.78
N TYR A 170 -7.74 25.68 -15.36
CA TYR A 170 -7.37 26.05 -14.00
C TYR A 170 -7.91 27.44 -13.65
N GLY A 171 -8.47 27.58 -12.45
CA GLY A 171 -9.08 28.81 -11.96
C GLY A 171 -10.55 29.02 -12.34
N LYS A 172 -11.13 28.24 -13.24
CA LYS A 172 -12.56 28.24 -13.51
C LYS A 172 -13.28 27.29 -12.54
N SER A 173 -13.95 27.84 -11.53
CA SER A 173 -14.78 27.05 -10.61
C SER A 173 -16.18 26.87 -11.19
N LYS A 174 -16.54 25.65 -11.56
CA LYS A 174 -17.94 25.26 -11.77
C LYS A 174 -18.05 23.78 -11.45
N ILE A 175 -18.52 23.47 -10.25
CA ILE A 175 -19.03 22.13 -9.94
C ILE A 175 -20.53 22.17 -10.22
N VAL A 176 -20.98 21.27 -11.04
CA VAL A 176 -22.40 21.07 -11.34
C VAL A 176 -23.07 20.46 -10.12
#